data_bcb7b07ee9b480e5f4796b0e120a7c4e
#
_entry.id   bcb7b07ee9b480e5f4796b0e120a7c4e
#
_cell.length_a   1.000
_cell.length_b   1.000
_cell.length_c   1.000
_cell.angle_alpha   90.00
_cell.angle_beta   90.00
_cell.angle_gamma   90.00
#
_symmetry.space_group_name_H-M   'P 1'
#
loop_
_entity.id
_entity.type
_entity.pdbx_description
1 polymer ?
#
loop_
_entity_poly.entity_id
_entity_poly.type
_entity_poly.pdbx_seq_one_letter_code
_entity_poly.pdbx_strand_id
1 'polypeptide(L)'
;IDYRKFTYKPENNSIMPYTEEERLMILDHLKDEEDLYSLAIRLQFHLTLRIGELKGLRFDDVYGNYIHICRLMNYKNEIEEDIKGHASEGIRWLPLPDEALRIIQKIKDRNPNSPYMFIKDSVTLTTGTYNDHLKKCCTELNIPYRSSHKVRFSTASILYHEGVTLPELQNMLGHTTLAMTTHYIKKISTNDSVLQKVNSVFSKN
;
A
#
# COMPACT_ATOMS: atom_id res chain seq x y z
N ILE A 1 22.18 -33.91 -19.27
CA ILE A 1 21.85 -32.58 -18.65
C ILE A 1 22.02 -32.78 -17.16
N ASP A 2 23.02 -32.14 -16.56
CA ASP A 2 23.32 -32.27 -15.11
C ASP A 2 22.41 -31.32 -14.32
N TYR A 3 21.34 -31.88 -13.72
CA TYR A 3 20.35 -31.16 -12.91
C TYR A 3 20.87 -30.67 -11.54
N ARG A 4 22.13 -30.98 -11.18
CA ARG A 4 22.72 -30.61 -9.88
C ARG A 4 23.17 -29.16 -9.76
N LYS A 5 22.98 -28.31 -10.82
CA LYS A 5 23.37 -26.90 -10.81
C LYS A 5 22.23 -25.91 -10.49
N PHE A 6 21.02 -26.39 -10.24
CA PHE A 6 19.95 -25.54 -9.74
C PHE A 6 19.95 -25.56 -8.20
N THR A 7 20.90 -24.85 -7.61
CA THR A 7 20.79 -24.51 -6.20
C THR A 7 19.66 -23.50 -6.05
N TYR A 8 18.52 -23.94 -5.53
CA TYR A 8 17.46 -23.05 -5.02
C TYR A 8 18.11 -22.13 -3.97
N LYS A 9 18.31 -20.86 -4.33
CA LYS A 9 18.58 -19.83 -3.33
C LYS A 9 17.23 -19.49 -2.73
N PRO A 10 17.04 -19.68 -1.41
CA PRO A 10 15.80 -19.23 -0.77
C PRO A 10 15.65 -17.76 -1.09
N GLU A 11 14.50 -17.38 -1.68
CA GLU A 11 14.19 -15.99 -1.96
C GLU A 11 14.26 -15.24 -0.63
N ASN A 12 15.02 -14.16 -0.63
CA ASN A 12 15.18 -13.32 0.55
C ASN A 12 13.79 -12.78 0.93
N ASN A 13 13.22 -13.22 2.05
CA ASN A 13 11.88 -12.84 2.52
C ASN A 13 11.65 -11.31 2.56
N SER A 14 12.73 -10.52 2.56
CA SER A 14 12.70 -9.06 2.44
C SER A 14 12.21 -8.54 1.08
N ILE A 15 12.14 -9.38 0.05
CA ILE A 15 11.75 -9.01 -1.32
C ILE A 15 10.24 -9.17 -1.52
N MET A 16 9.59 -10.11 -0.83
CA MET A 16 8.16 -10.40 -0.98
C MET A 16 7.29 -9.34 -0.28
N PRO A 17 6.06 -9.06 -0.80
CA PRO A 17 5.08 -8.25 -0.08
C PRO A 17 4.57 -8.98 1.18
N TYR A 18 3.82 -8.28 2.03
CA TYR A 18 3.03 -8.94 3.08
C TYR A 18 1.96 -9.82 2.44
N THR A 19 1.76 -11.01 2.99
CA THR A 19 0.63 -11.86 2.60
C THR A 19 -0.68 -11.28 3.11
N GLU A 20 -1.83 -11.78 2.61
CA GLU A 20 -3.12 -11.35 3.11
C GLU A 20 -3.30 -11.68 4.61
N GLU A 21 -2.81 -12.83 5.03
CA GLU A 21 -2.82 -13.25 6.44
C GLU A 21 -2.00 -12.29 7.32
N GLU A 22 -0.75 -12.00 6.93
CA GLU A 22 0.11 -11.04 7.64
C GLU A 22 -0.52 -9.65 7.69
N ARG A 23 -1.17 -9.20 6.60
CA ARG A 23 -1.91 -7.94 6.55
C ARG A 23 -3.05 -7.91 7.57
N LEU A 24 -3.86 -8.95 7.60
CA LEU A 24 -4.99 -9.05 8.52
C LEU A 24 -4.52 -9.08 9.98
N MET A 25 -3.44 -9.79 10.30
CA MET A 25 -2.84 -9.79 11.64
C MET A 25 -2.38 -8.38 12.05
N ILE A 26 -1.71 -7.63 11.16
CA ILE A 26 -1.28 -6.26 11.43
C ILE A 26 -2.47 -5.34 11.64
N LEU A 27 -3.50 -5.44 10.78
CA LEU A 27 -4.70 -4.62 10.88
C LEU A 27 -5.49 -4.89 12.16
N ASP A 28 -5.61 -6.16 12.58
CA ASP A 28 -6.28 -6.54 13.82
C ASP A 28 -5.50 -6.07 15.05
N HIS A 29 -4.17 -6.20 15.04
CA HIS A 29 -3.30 -5.70 16.12
C HIS A 29 -3.42 -4.18 16.33
N LEU A 30 -3.55 -3.42 15.23
CA LEU A 30 -3.64 -1.96 15.25
C LEU A 30 -5.09 -1.43 15.32
N LYS A 31 -6.12 -2.26 15.36
CA LYS A 31 -7.53 -1.83 15.20
C LYS A 31 -8.00 -0.83 16.24
N ASP A 32 -7.52 -0.97 17.47
CA ASP A 32 -7.89 -0.15 18.62
C ASP A 32 -6.87 0.98 18.89
N GLU A 33 -5.75 0.98 18.17
CA GLU A 33 -4.75 2.04 18.24
C GLU A 33 -5.22 3.26 17.45
N GLU A 34 -5.13 4.43 18.08
CA GLU A 34 -5.62 5.69 17.48
C GLU A 34 -4.53 6.76 17.35
N ASP A 35 -3.27 6.41 17.54
CA ASP A 35 -2.17 7.28 17.21
C ASP A 35 -2.02 7.44 15.68
N LEU A 36 -1.42 8.55 15.23
CA LEU A 36 -1.34 8.86 13.81
C LEU A 36 -0.52 7.84 13.00
N TYR A 37 0.43 7.13 13.61
CA TYR A 37 1.25 6.14 12.91
C TYR A 37 0.46 4.86 12.66
N SER A 38 -0.27 4.37 13.67
CA SER A 38 -1.17 3.23 13.56
C SER A 38 -2.27 3.48 12.53
N LEU A 39 -2.88 4.68 12.56
CA LEU A 39 -3.89 5.09 11.58
C LEU A 39 -3.29 5.21 10.16
N ALA A 40 -2.05 5.71 10.02
CA ALA A 40 -1.35 5.80 8.74
C ALA A 40 -1.04 4.43 8.14
N ILE A 41 -0.57 3.48 8.96
CA ILE A 41 -0.29 2.10 8.54
C ILE A 41 -1.59 1.43 8.07
N ARG A 42 -2.65 1.52 8.87
CA ARG A 42 -3.97 0.97 8.53
C ARG A 42 -4.49 1.57 7.22
N LEU A 43 -4.42 2.90 7.06
CA LEU A 43 -4.87 3.55 5.83
C LEU A 43 -4.05 3.11 4.61
N GLN A 44 -2.73 2.97 4.72
CA GLN A 44 -1.88 2.53 3.61
C GLN A 44 -2.19 1.08 3.19
N PHE A 45 -2.56 0.19 4.11
CA PHE A 45 -3.01 -1.16 3.78
C PHE A 45 -4.37 -1.22 3.06
N HIS A 46 -5.14 -0.14 3.05
CA HIS A 46 -6.39 -0.04 2.30
C HIS A 46 -6.23 0.71 0.97
N LEU A 47 -5.12 1.43 0.78
CA LEU A 47 -4.89 2.27 -0.39
C LEU A 47 -3.53 1.97 -1.03
N THR A 48 -3.46 2.05 -2.36
CA THR A 48 -2.22 1.80 -3.11
C THR A 48 -1.25 3.00 -3.12
N LEU A 49 -1.06 3.65 -1.96
CA LEU A 49 -0.29 4.90 -1.84
C LEU A 49 1.21 4.68 -1.67
N ARG A 50 2.01 5.53 -2.32
CA ARG A 50 3.41 5.74 -1.90
C ARG A 50 3.43 6.45 -0.55
N ILE A 51 4.47 6.22 0.26
CA ILE A 51 4.57 6.87 1.57
C ILE A 51 4.57 8.40 1.48
N GLY A 52 5.18 8.98 0.44
CA GLY A 52 5.14 10.43 0.19
C GLY A 52 3.74 10.93 -0.14
N GLU A 53 2.97 10.18 -0.94
CA GLU A 53 1.57 10.48 -1.26
C GLU A 53 0.70 10.42 0.02
N LEU A 54 0.85 9.36 0.82
CA LEU A 54 0.16 9.22 2.10
C LEU A 54 0.41 10.43 3.02
N LYS A 55 1.67 10.83 3.16
CA LYS A 55 2.08 11.97 4.00
C LYS A 55 1.51 13.31 3.52
N GLY A 56 1.28 13.45 2.21
CA GLY A 56 0.76 14.66 1.58
C GLY A 56 -0.76 14.77 1.54
N LEU A 57 -1.51 13.78 2.05
CA LEU A 57 -2.98 13.78 2.01
C LEU A 57 -3.60 14.92 2.81
N ARG A 58 -4.64 15.52 2.23
CA ARG A 58 -5.48 16.53 2.88
C ARG A 58 -6.91 16.00 3.03
N PHE A 59 -7.65 16.56 3.99
CA PHE A 59 -9.05 16.19 4.18
C PHE A 59 -9.94 16.65 3.03
N ASP A 60 -9.61 17.76 2.39
CA ASP A 60 -10.30 18.29 1.21
C ASP A 60 -9.96 17.55 -0.10
N ASP A 61 -9.08 16.55 -0.07
CA ASP A 61 -8.89 15.61 -1.19
C ASP A 61 -9.98 14.53 -1.25
N VAL A 62 -10.83 14.40 -0.22
CA VAL A 62 -11.87 13.37 -0.14
C VAL A 62 -13.17 13.88 -0.75
N TYR A 63 -13.69 13.16 -1.74
CA TYR A 63 -14.93 13.45 -2.44
C TYR A 63 -15.82 12.21 -2.48
N GLY A 64 -16.79 12.13 -1.57
CA GLY A 64 -17.61 10.92 -1.42
C GLY A 64 -16.75 9.70 -1.14
N ASN A 65 -16.86 8.68 -1.96
CA ASN A 65 -16.11 7.43 -1.83
C ASN A 65 -14.81 7.42 -2.67
N TYR A 66 -14.22 8.58 -2.95
CA TYR A 66 -12.97 8.71 -3.69
C TYR A 66 -12.03 9.69 -3.01
N ILE A 67 -10.73 9.51 -3.21
CA ILE A 67 -9.70 10.44 -2.80
C ILE A 67 -8.81 10.83 -3.99
N HIS A 68 -8.55 12.13 -4.11
CA HIS A 68 -7.71 12.70 -5.16
C HIS A 68 -6.24 12.71 -4.73
N ILE A 69 -5.40 11.99 -5.44
CA ILE A 69 -3.95 11.96 -5.20
C ILE A 69 -3.31 12.93 -6.16
N CYS A 70 -2.95 14.12 -5.68
CA CYS A 70 -2.42 15.22 -6.51
C CYS A 70 -1.13 15.83 -5.96
N ARG A 71 -0.68 15.42 -4.77
CA ARG A 71 0.55 15.92 -4.14
C ARG A 71 1.29 14.83 -3.40
N LEU A 72 2.52 15.13 -3.04
CA LEU A 72 3.32 14.29 -2.17
C LEU A 72 4.14 15.16 -1.19
N MET A 73 4.59 14.54 -0.12
CA MET A 73 5.61 15.08 0.74
C MET A 73 6.94 14.39 0.43
N ASN A 74 7.94 15.17 0.06
CA ASN A 74 9.25 14.67 -0.33
C ASN A 74 10.10 14.19 0.88
N TYR A 75 11.34 13.78 0.62
CA TYR A 75 12.27 13.28 1.65
C TYR A 75 12.74 14.37 2.63
N LYS A 76 12.64 15.65 2.26
CA LYS A 76 12.92 16.81 3.13
C LYS A 76 11.71 17.22 3.97
N ASN A 77 10.60 16.49 3.87
CA ASN A 77 9.29 16.80 4.46
C ASN A 77 8.66 18.10 3.95
N GLU A 78 8.94 18.45 2.70
CA GLU A 78 8.32 19.57 1.99
C GLU A 78 7.17 19.06 1.14
N ILE A 79 6.06 19.80 1.10
CA ILE A 79 4.93 19.48 0.22
C ILE A 79 5.24 19.89 -1.21
N GLU A 80 5.07 18.96 -2.12
CA GLU A 80 5.10 19.17 -3.56
C GLU A 80 3.66 19.08 -4.10
N GLU A 81 3.07 20.24 -4.39
CA GLU A 81 1.67 20.37 -4.88
C GLU A 81 1.52 19.87 -6.33
N ASP A 82 2.60 19.99 -7.11
CA ASP A 82 2.69 19.37 -8.41
C ASP A 82 3.64 18.18 -8.32
N ILE A 83 3.19 17.01 -8.69
CA ILE A 83 4.08 15.87 -8.90
C ILE A 83 4.85 16.13 -10.22
N LYS A 84 5.59 17.28 -10.22
CA LYS A 84 6.35 17.76 -11.38
C LYS A 84 7.55 16.86 -11.62
N GLY A 85 7.67 16.39 -12.84
CA GLY A 85 8.81 15.61 -13.32
C GLY A 85 8.43 14.20 -13.78
N HIS A 86 7.28 13.72 -13.37
CA HIS A 86 6.68 12.50 -13.91
C HIS A 86 5.26 12.74 -14.39
N ALA A 87 5.04 13.95 -14.98
CA ALA A 87 3.83 14.35 -15.70
C ALA A 87 2.51 14.04 -14.95
N SER A 88 1.40 14.53 -15.47
CA SER A 88 0.00 14.22 -15.15
C SER A 88 -0.34 12.76 -14.74
N GLU A 89 0.61 11.85 -14.82
CA GLU A 89 0.50 10.40 -14.61
C GLU A 89 0.46 9.98 -13.13
N GLY A 90 0.92 10.82 -12.20
CA GLY A 90 0.82 10.58 -10.75
C GLY A 90 -0.52 11.02 -10.17
N ILE A 91 -1.21 11.97 -10.83
CA ILE A 91 -2.49 12.52 -10.40
C ILE A 91 -3.59 11.53 -10.75
N ARG A 92 -4.35 11.11 -9.74
CA ARG A 92 -5.38 10.09 -9.92
C ARG A 92 -6.40 10.09 -8.81
N TRP A 93 -7.52 9.44 -9.06
CA TRP A 93 -8.54 9.15 -8.07
C TRP A 93 -8.42 7.71 -7.59
N LEU A 94 -8.47 7.51 -6.27
CA LEU A 94 -8.52 6.17 -5.68
C LEU A 94 -9.89 5.97 -5.02
N PRO A 95 -10.52 4.80 -5.18
CA PRO A 95 -11.69 4.45 -4.41
C PRO A 95 -11.34 4.30 -2.93
N LEU A 96 -12.22 4.78 -2.06
CA LEU A 96 -12.13 4.67 -0.61
C LEU A 96 -13.08 3.57 -0.14
N PRO A 97 -12.59 2.42 0.31
CA PRO A 97 -13.41 1.46 1.02
C PRO A 97 -13.96 2.08 2.32
N ASP A 98 -15.09 1.57 2.81
CA ASP A 98 -15.74 2.07 4.03
C ASP A 98 -14.79 2.14 5.23
N GLU A 99 -13.90 1.16 5.36
CA GLU A 99 -12.92 1.17 6.46
C GLU A 99 -11.89 2.30 6.30
N ALA A 100 -11.46 2.62 5.09
CA ALA A 100 -10.60 3.77 4.85
C ALA A 100 -11.29 5.08 5.22
N LEU A 101 -12.58 5.24 4.92
CA LEU A 101 -13.38 6.40 5.34
C LEU A 101 -13.47 6.50 6.87
N ARG A 102 -13.70 5.39 7.58
CA ARG A 102 -13.71 5.37 9.06
C ARG A 102 -12.36 5.77 9.64
N ILE A 103 -11.25 5.29 9.04
CA ILE A 103 -9.90 5.65 9.46
C ILE A 103 -9.66 7.16 9.23
N ILE A 104 -10.04 7.70 8.07
CA ILE A 104 -9.91 9.12 7.76
C ILE A 104 -10.70 9.96 8.76
N GLN A 105 -11.91 9.54 9.13
CA GLN A 105 -12.70 10.24 10.16
C GLN A 105 -11.97 10.24 11.51
N LYS A 106 -11.43 9.10 11.96
CA LYS A 106 -10.62 9.03 13.19
C LYS A 106 -9.41 9.98 13.13
N ILE A 107 -8.72 10.05 11.99
CA ILE A 107 -7.61 11.00 11.79
C ILE A 107 -8.11 12.45 11.93
N LYS A 108 -9.27 12.77 11.33
CA LYS A 108 -9.88 14.12 11.42
C LYS A 108 -10.20 14.50 12.86
N ASP A 109 -10.76 13.58 13.64
CA ASP A 109 -11.10 13.80 15.04
C ASP A 109 -9.85 14.06 15.91
N ARG A 110 -8.71 13.43 15.54
CA ARG A 110 -7.41 13.62 16.23
C ARG A 110 -6.62 14.84 15.76
N ASN A 111 -6.94 15.35 14.58
CA ASN A 111 -6.23 16.44 13.93
C ASN A 111 -7.19 17.47 13.31
N PRO A 112 -8.16 18.03 14.09
CA PRO A 112 -9.25 18.84 13.55
C PRO A 112 -8.79 20.17 12.95
N ASN A 113 -7.66 20.70 13.42
CA ASN A 113 -7.19 22.07 13.07
C ASN A 113 -6.19 22.07 11.90
N SER A 114 -5.80 20.92 11.39
CA SER A 114 -4.89 20.82 10.24
C SER A 114 -5.67 20.54 8.96
N PRO A 115 -5.30 21.13 7.83
CA PRO A 115 -5.80 20.71 6.53
C PRO A 115 -5.22 19.37 6.11
N TYR A 116 -4.06 18.98 6.64
CA TYR A 116 -3.35 17.74 6.31
C TYR A 116 -3.68 16.63 7.30
N MET A 117 -3.82 15.40 6.80
CA MET A 117 -4.13 14.24 7.63
C MET A 117 -2.97 13.89 8.58
N PHE A 118 -1.72 14.01 8.12
CA PHE A 118 -0.54 13.53 8.82
C PHE A 118 0.47 14.63 9.19
N ILE A 119 -0.01 15.88 9.31
CA ILE A 119 0.74 17.01 9.90
C ILE A 119 -0.09 17.51 11.08
N LYS A 120 0.44 17.39 12.29
CA LYS A 120 -0.19 17.85 13.52
C LYS A 120 0.75 18.76 14.29
N ASP A 121 0.27 19.96 14.68
CA ASP A 121 1.04 20.92 15.46
C ASP A 121 2.45 21.20 14.86
N SER A 122 2.51 21.34 13.53
CA SER A 122 3.74 21.48 12.73
C SER A 122 4.66 20.26 12.75
N VAL A 123 4.26 19.15 13.36
CA VAL A 123 4.99 17.89 13.34
C VAL A 123 4.44 16.99 12.25
N THR A 124 5.31 16.56 11.38
CA THR A 124 4.99 15.70 10.23
C THR A 124 5.30 14.25 10.54
N LEU A 125 4.40 13.35 10.10
CA LEU A 125 4.71 11.92 10.03
C LEU A 125 5.91 11.72 9.10
N THR A 126 7.03 11.19 9.61
CA THR A 126 8.19 10.90 8.79
C THR A 126 8.19 9.45 8.29
N THR A 127 8.86 9.19 7.18
CA THR A 127 9.01 7.82 6.66
C THR A 127 9.77 6.93 7.65
N GLY A 128 10.75 7.49 8.38
CA GLY A 128 11.51 6.77 9.41
C GLY A 128 10.61 6.31 10.53
N THR A 129 9.91 7.24 11.19
CA THR A 129 9.01 6.94 12.32
C THR A 129 7.86 6.00 11.91
N TYR A 130 7.30 6.16 10.71
CA TYR A 130 6.33 5.20 10.17
C TYR A 130 6.91 3.78 10.09
N ASN A 131 8.10 3.64 9.49
CA ASN A 131 8.74 2.34 9.33
C ASN A 131 9.14 1.73 10.68
N ASP A 132 9.57 2.53 11.65
CA ASP A 132 9.90 2.07 13.01
C ASP A 132 8.66 1.54 13.73
N HIS A 133 7.53 2.23 13.59
CA HIS A 133 6.25 1.80 14.16
C HIS A 133 5.76 0.49 13.53
N LEU A 134 5.80 0.39 12.20
CA LEU A 134 5.47 -0.84 11.47
C LEU A 134 6.41 -2.00 11.86
N LYS A 135 7.71 -1.73 12.04
CA LYS A 135 8.68 -2.72 12.47
C LYS A 135 8.39 -3.23 13.87
N LYS A 136 8.04 -2.35 14.81
CA LYS A 136 7.62 -2.70 16.16
C LYS A 136 6.42 -3.65 16.11
N CYS A 137 5.36 -3.27 15.40
CA CYS A 137 4.17 -4.09 15.20
C CYS A 137 4.52 -5.48 14.63
N CYS A 138 5.33 -5.54 13.58
CA CYS A 138 5.78 -6.81 13.00
C CYS A 138 6.54 -7.68 14.00
N THR A 139 7.38 -7.07 14.86
CA THR A 139 8.13 -7.79 15.89
C THR A 139 7.21 -8.40 16.93
N GLU A 140 6.21 -7.65 17.39
CA GLU A 140 5.21 -8.11 18.37
C GLU A 140 4.37 -9.27 17.84
N LEU A 141 4.10 -9.27 16.53
CA LEU A 141 3.34 -10.32 15.84
C LEU A 141 4.21 -11.48 15.31
N ASN A 142 5.54 -11.41 15.50
CA ASN A 142 6.48 -12.37 14.90
C ASN A 142 6.36 -12.48 13.36
N ILE A 143 6.08 -11.35 12.70
CA ILE A 143 6.00 -11.21 11.25
C ILE A 143 7.31 -10.60 10.72
N PRO A 144 7.90 -11.09 9.62
CA PRO A 144 9.06 -10.47 9.01
C PRO A 144 8.77 -9.03 8.57
N TYR A 145 9.52 -8.06 9.12
CA TYR A 145 9.35 -6.66 8.76
C TYR A 145 9.65 -6.39 7.29
N ARG A 146 8.80 -5.60 6.67
CA ARG A 146 8.96 -5.04 5.32
C ARG A 146 8.54 -3.57 5.34
N SER A 147 9.25 -2.72 4.57
CA SER A 147 9.03 -1.25 4.58
C SER A 147 7.68 -0.83 4.00
N SER A 148 7.31 0.44 4.19
CA SER A 148 6.11 1.09 3.64
C SER A 148 5.91 0.85 2.13
N HIS A 149 7.00 0.72 1.37
CA HIS A 149 6.90 0.39 -0.06
C HIS A 149 6.28 -0.99 -0.28
N LYS A 150 6.57 -1.95 0.61
CA LYS A 150 6.01 -3.30 0.55
C LYS A 150 4.55 -3.34 1.00
N VAL A 151 4.11 -2.44 1.88
CA VAL A 151 2.68 -2.27 2.21
C VAL A 151 1.88 -1.93 0.95
N ARG A 152 2.30 -0.91 0.20
CA ARG A 152 1.68 -0.58 -1.09
C ARG A 152 1.65 -1.77 -2.05
N PHE A 153 2.73 -2.53 -2.08
CA PHE A 153 2.89 -3.70 -2.94
C PHE A 153 1.90 -4.81 -2.55
N SER A 154 1.73 -5.04 -1.25
CA SER A 154 0.78 -6.01 -0.72
C SER A 154 -0.65 -5.66 -1.12
N THR A 155 -1.06 -4.40 -0.93
CA THR A 155 -2.39 -3.94 -1.32
C THR A 155 -2.65 -4.16 -2.82
N ALA A 156 -1.69 -3.80 -3.67
CA ALA A 156 -1.83 -4.00 -5.12
C ALA A 156 -1.93 -5.48 -5.50
N SER A 157 -1.15 -6.33 -4.83
CA SER A 157 -1.16 -7.77 -5.04
C SER A 157 -2.50 -8.39 -4.69
N ILE A 158 -3.02 -8.06 -3.52
CA ILE A 158 -4.31 -8.54 -3.02
C ILE A 158 -5.42 -8.13 -3.99
N LEU A 159 -5.46 -6.86 -4.39
CA LEU A 159 -6.45 -6.38 -5.35
C LEU A 159 -6.39 -7.13 -6.68
N TYR A 160 -5.19 -7.45 -7.17
CA TYR A 160 -5.03 -8.26 -8.38
C TYR A 160 -5.58 -9.68 -8.21
N HIS A 161 -5.31 -10.33 -7.08
CA HIS A 161 -5.82 -11.67 -6.79
C HIS A 161 -7.35 -11.69 -6.64
N GLU A 162 -7.92 -10.59 -6.14
CA GLU A 162 -9.38 -10.40 -6.04
C GLU A 162 -10.03 -9.97 -7.36
N GLY A 163 -9.28 -9.91 -8.46
CA GLY A 163 -9.81 -9.72 -9.81
C GLY A 163 -9.73 -8.29 -10.36
N VAL A 164 -9.11 -7.34 -9.66
CA VAL A 164 -8.82 -6.02 -10.24
C VAL A 164 -7.86 -6.19 -11.39
N THR A 165 -8.19 -5.64 -12.55
CA THR A 165 -7.42 -5.81 -13.78
C THR A 165 -6.09 -5.06 -13.76
N LEU A 166 -5.12 -5.50 -14.56
CA LEU A 166 -3.83 -4.80 -14.66
C LEU A 166 -3.95 -3.32 -15.08
N PRO A 167 -4.81 -2.92 -16.03
CA PRO A 167 -5.02 -1.51 -16.36
C PRO A 167 -5.60 -0.69 -15.19
N GLU A 168 -6.56 -1.24 -14.44
CA GLU A 168 -7.11 -0.58 -13.24
C GLU A 168 -6.04 -0.42 -12.18
N LEU A 169 -5.24 -1.45 -11.92
CA LEU A 169 -4.11 -1.38 -10.98
C LEU A 169 -3.05 -0.39 -11.45
N GLN A 170 -2.77 -0.32 -12.75
CA GLN A 170 -1.85 0.68 -13.30
C GLN A 170 -2.32 2.09 -12.95
N ASN A 171 -3.60 2.38 -13.14
CA ASN A 171 -4.20 3.66 -12.77
C ASN A 171 -4.12 3.90 -11.25
N MET A 172 -4.53 2.93 -10.44
CA MET A 172 -4.50 3.03 -8.97
C MET A 172 -3.07 3.23 -8.44
N LEU A 173 -2.08 2.64 -9.07
CA LEU A 173 -0.67 2.80 -8.71
C LEU A 173 -0.06 4.10 -9.28
N GLY A 174 -0.67 4.74 -10.27
CA GLY A 174 -0.06 5.84 -10.99
C GLY A 174 1.26 5.41 -11.65
N HIS A 175 1.23 4.28 -12.38
CA HIS A 175 2.36 3.79 -13.15
C HIS A 175 2.23 4.22 -14.62
N THR A 176 3.31 4.76 -15.17
CA THR A 176 3.36 5.25 -16.55
C THR A 176 3.27 4.13 -17.59
N THR A 177 3.70 2.93 -17.22
CA THR A 177 3.69 1.78 -18.13
C THR A 177 3.11 0.54 -17.46
N LEU A 178 2.42 -0.28 -18.28
CA LEU A 178 1.93 -1.58 -17.84
C LEU A 178 3.07 -2.51 -17.41
N ALA A 179 4.24 -2.36 -18.00
CA ALA A 179 5.44 -3.12 -17.65
C ALA A 179 5.84 -2.93 -16.17
N MET A 180 5.72 -1.71 -15.63
CA MET A 180 5.95 -1.45 -14.20
C MET A 180 4.96 -2.21 -13.32
N THR A 181 3.68 -2.19 -13.67
CA THR A 181 2.63 -2.93 -12.93
C THR A 181 2.84 -4.43 -13.03
N THR A 182 3.12 -4.94 -14.23
CA THR A 182 3.39 -6.36 -14.48
C THR A 182 4.63 -6.85 -13.72
N HIS A 183 5.69 -6.04 -13.65
CA HIS A 183 6.88 -6.40 -12.86
C HIS A 183 6.56 -6.56 -11.37
N TYR A 184 5.66 -5.75 -10.86
CA TYR A 184 5.12 -5.87 -9.49
C TYR A 184 4.39 -7.20 -9.30
N ILE A 185 3.49 -7.54 -10.19
CA ILE A 185 2.60 -8.72 -10.07
C ILE A 185 3.35 -10.03 -10.37
N LYS A 186 4.24 -10.08 -11.36
CA LYS A 186 5.00 -11.30 -11.72
C LYS A 186 5.82 -11.89 -10.57
N LYS A 187 6.22 -11.08 -9.58
CA LYS A 187 6.93 -11.56 -8.39
C LYS A 187 6.02 -12.28 -7.41
N ILE A 188 4.70 -12.19 -7.57
CA ILE A 188 3.71 -12.64 -6.59
C ILE A 188 2.90 -13.82 -7.11
N SER A 189 2.68 -13.92 -8.44
CA SER A 189 1.97 -15.05 -9.03
C SER A 189 2.86 -16.30 -8.94
N THR A 190 2.65 -17.08 -7.89
CA THR A 190 3.14 -18.45 -7.82
C THR A 190 2.41 -19.29 -8.86
N ASN A 191 3.09 -20.27 -9.42
CA ASN A 191 2.52 -21.21 -10.41
C ASN A 191 1.23 -21.89 -9.92
N ASP A 192 1.02 -21.98 -8.60
CA ASP A 192 -0.13 -22.61 -7.97
C ASP A 192 -1.45 -21.90 -8.26
N SER A 193 -1.46 -20.55 -8.28
CA SER A 193 -2.67 -19.78 -8.60
C SER A 193 -3.11 -19.96 -10.06
N VAL A 194 -2.14 -20.10 -10.97
CA VAL A 194 -2.40 -20.36 -12.39
C VAL A 194 -2.94 -21.79 -12.56
N LEU A 195 -2.34 -22.76 -11.88
CA LEU A 195 -2.80 -24.15 -11.93
C LEU A 195 -4.24 -24.28 -11.40
N GLN A 196 -4.58 -23.63 -10.30
CA GLN A 196 -5.94 -23.63 -9.77
C GLN A 196 -6.95 -23.01 -10.75
N LYS A 197 -6.62 -21.88 -11.38
CA LYS A 197 -7.46 -21.24 -12.41
C LYS A 197 -7.63 -22.14 -13.63
N VAL A 198 -6.57 -22.77 -14.11
CA VAL A 198 -6.62 -23.72 -15.23
C VAL A 198 -7.52 -24.90 -14.85
N ASN A 199 -7.32 -25.49 -13.67
CA ASN A 199 -8.14 -26.59 -13.21
C ASN A 199 -9.62 -26.20 -13.06
N SER A 200 -9.92 -24.99 -12.56
CA SER A 200 -11.31 -24.51 -12.43
C SER A 200 -12.01 -24.31 -13.77
N VAL A 201 -11.27 -24.01 -14.84
CA VAL A 201 -11.81 -23.86 -16.19
C VAL A 201 -12.10 -25.21 -16.82
N PHE A 202 -11.20 -26.19 -16.63
CA PHE A 202 -11.31 -27.50 -17.29
C PHE A 202 -12.01 -28.57 -16.46
N SER A 203 -12.34 -28.33 -15.18
CA SER A 203 -13.15 -29.23 -14.36
C SER A 203 -14.65 -28.96 -14.43
N LYS A 204 -15.11 -28.08 -15.32
CA LYS A 204 -16.56 -27.79 -15.59
C LYS A 204 -17.13 -28.62 -16.72
N ASN A 205 -16.69 -29.90 -16.88
CA ASN A 205 -17.32 -30.86 -17.77
C ASN A 205 -18.07 -31.90 -16.99
#